data_752c5527093383fd58e80aef5fc468cf
#
_entry.id   752c5527093383fd58e80aef5fc468cf
#
_cell.length_a   1.000
_cell.length_b   1.000
_cell.length_c   1.000
_cell.angle_alpha   90.00
_cell.angle_beta   90.00
_cell.angle_gamma   90.00
#
_symmetry.space_group_name_H-M   'P 1'
#
loop_
_entity.id
_entity.type
_entity.pdbx_description
1 polymer ?
#
loop_
_entity_poly.entity_id
_entity_poly.type
_entity_poly.pdbx_seq_one_letter_code
_entity_poly.pdbx_strand_id
1 'polypeptide(L)'
;MRRRSFIAAGLSLPLVGAGGRELLRSRRAAFVEVGDSVLMSVKLPELLSTRDRDAMASIESAFTTTLVFEIKLYQSGTSRPISARRRLVKIQWNPWKERFGVQTSDPGSGTRTSYFRYRNRAIARAVGLDRVLVAKTSTLRRGRDSTYFVTVVGQRNPITAALLPEEVVVGQGQGNDLSAFSRWIGIFIRDTPAAEKTFAIRTTPAFYLVP
;
A
#
# COMPACT_ATOMS: atom_id res chain seq x y z
N MET A 1 -23.27 2.53 -14.21
CA MET A 1 -21.86 2.18 -13.88
C MET A 1 -21.69 0.67 -13.98
N ARG A 2 -21.01 0.16 -14.98
CA ARG A 2 -20.76 -1.29 -15.10
C ARG A 2 -19.55 -1.67 -14.25
N ARG A 3 -19.76 -2.50 -13.25
CA ARG A 3 -18.69 -3.15 -12.47
C ARG A 3 -18.25 -4.38 -13.26
N ARG A 4 -17.00 -4.41 -13.71
CA ARG A 4 -16.41 -5.61 -14.31
C ARG A 4 -15.52 -6.29 -13.27
N SER A 5 -15.77 -7.57 -13.01
CA SER A 5 -14.95 -8.41 -12.12
C SER A 5 -13.87 -9.09 -12.94
N PHE A 6 -12.66 -9.18 -12.39
CA PHE A 6 -11.52 -9.83 -13.02
C PHE A 6 -11.50 -11.32 -12.69
N ILE A 7 -11.22 -12.14 -13.69
CA ILE A 7 -10.96 -13.57 -13.50
C ILE A 7 -9.46 -13.76 -13.28
N ALA A 8 -9.11 -14.32 -12.13
CA ALA A 8 -7.74 -14.62 -11.75
C ALA A 8 -7.31 -15.94 -12.39
N ALA A 9 -6.34 -15.91 -13.31
CA ALA A 9 -5.71 -17.11 -13.85
C ALA A 9 -4.52 -17.50 -12.97
N GLY A 10 -4.60 -18.68 -12.34
CA GLY A 10 -3.52 -19.23 -11.52
C GLY A 10 -2.48 -19.95 -12.40
N LEU A 11 -1.28 -19.43 -12.48
CA LEU A 11 -0.08 -20.14 -12.91
C LEU A 11 1.05 -19.79 -11.93
N SER A 12 1.39 -20.75 -11.08
CA SER A 12 2.53 -20.67 -10.18
C SER A 12 3.76 -21.24 -10.89
N LEU A 13 4.71 -20.40 -11.28
CA LEU A 13 6.05 -20.80 -11.68
C LEU A 13 7.04 -20.48 -10.54
N PRO A 14 7.92 -21.42 -10.14
CA PRO A 14 8.97 -21.14 -9.18
C PRO A 14 10.08 -20.35 -9.86
N LEU A 15 10.32 -19.11 -9.39
CA LEU A 15 11.49 -18.31 -9.77
C LEU A 15 12.61 -18.59 -8.78
N VAL A 16 13.57 -19.42 -9.21
CA VAL A 16 14.88 -19.56 -8.59
C VAL A 16 15.75 -18.41 -9.07
N GLY A 17 16.10 -17.50 -8.18
CA GLY A 17 17.02 -16.39 -8.45
C GLY A 17 17.87 -16.15 -7.21
N ALA A 18 19.14 -16.57 -7.24
CA ALA A 18 20.14 -16.38 -6.20
C ALA A 18 20.50 -14.90 -6.03
N GLY A 19 20.34 -14.40 -4.82
CA GLY A 19 20.72 -13.07 -4.38
C GLY A 19 19.76 -12.66 -3.27
N GLY A 20 20.22 -12.49 -2.02
CA GLY A 20 19.44 -12.31 -0.79
C GLY A 20 18.26 -11.32 -0.85
N ARG A 21 17.28 -11.61 -1.67
CA ARG A 21 15.98 -10.96 -1.70
C ARG A 21 15.15 -11.63 -0.63
N GLU A 22 14.86 -10.90 0.43
CA GLU A 22 13.81 -11.24 1.36
C GLU A 22 12.59 -11.64 0.53
N LEU A 23 12.19 -12.92 0.58
CA LEU A 23 11.13 -13.48 -0.27
C LEU A 23 9.83 -12.75 0.12
N LEU A 24 9.37 -11.89 -0.75
CA LEU A 24 8.10 -11.19 -0.57
C LEU A 24 6.99 -12.22 -0.36
N ARG A 25 6.27 -12.12 0.74
CA ARG A 25 5.16 -13.03 1.02
C ARG A 25 4.05 -12.83 0.00
N SER A 26 3.60 -13.92 -0.59
CA SER A 26 2.46 -13.90 -1.50
C SER A 26 1.16 -13.65 -0.74
N ARG A 27 0.33 -12.73 -1.25
CA ARG A 27 -0.98 -12.43 -0.66
C ARG A 27 -2.04 -12.23 -1.72
N ARG A 28 -3.20 -12.83 -1.50
CA ARG A 28 -4.36 -12.63 -2.37
C ARG A 28 -4.88 -11.20 -2.21
N ALA A 29 -5.08 -10.52 -3.34
CA ALA A 29 -5.69 -9.20 -3.41
C ALA A 29 -6.86 -9.21 -4.39
N ALA A 30 -7.85 -8.36 -4.14
CA ALA A 30 -8.94 -8.12 -5.08
C ALA A 30 -8.62 -6.88 -5.92
N PHE A 31 -8.84 -7.00 -7.24
CA PHE A 31 -8.70 -5.89 -8.18
C PHE A 31 -10.06 -5.62 -8.82
N VAL A 32 -10.36 -4.36 -9.06
CA VAL A 32 -11.60 -3.93 -9.73
C VAL A 32 -11.31 -2.73 -10.63
N GLU A 33 -11.83 -2.78 -11.86
CA GLU A 33 -11.83 -1.65 -12.78
C GLU A 33 -13.07 -0.79 -12.51
N VAL A 34 -12.88 0.50 -12.30
CA VAL A 34 -13.95 1.48 -12.09
C VAL A 34 -13.67 2.71 -12.94
N GLY A 35 -14.41 2.87 -14.01
CA GLY A 35 -14.13 3.90 -14.99
C GLY A 35 -12.75 3.72 -15.62
N ASP A 36 -11.91 4.74 -15.51
CA ASP A 36 -10.54 4.75 -16.02
C ASP A 36 -9.49 4.29 -14.99
N SER A 37 -9.90 3.67 -13.91
CA SER A 37 -9.04 3.40 -12.77
C SER A 37 -9.05 1.94 -12.35
N VAL A 38 -7.89 1.39 -12.05
CA VAL A 38 -7.73 0.07 -11.42
C VAL A 38 -7.55 0.28 -9.92
N LEU A 39 -8.45 -0.30 -9.14
CA LEU A 39 -8.46 -0.24 -7.69
C LEU A 39 -8.09 -1.60 -7.12
N MET A 40 -7.34 -1.60 -6.00
CA MET A 40 -6.94 -2.80 -5.28
C MET A 40 -7.49 -2.78 -3.86
N SER A 41 -7.85 -3.97 -3.36
CA SER A 41 -8.14 -4.20 -1.95
C SER A 41 -7.31 -5.35 -1.41
N VAL A 42 -6.57 -5.09 -0.32
CA VAL A 42 -5.74 -6.08 0.40
C VAL A 42 -5.61 -5.66 1.87
N LYS A 43 -5.29 -6.60 2.76
CA LYS A 43 -5.06 -6.33 4.19
C LYS A 43 -3.67 -6.78 4.60
N LEU A 44 -3.00 -5.98 5.47
CA LEU A 44 -1.70 -6.28 6.05
C LEU A 44 -1.79 -6.32 7.59
N PRO A 45 -2.47 -7.34 8.17
CA PRO A 45 -2.70 -7.42 9.61
C PRO A 45 -1.40 -7.59 10.42
N GLU A 46 -0.31 -7.98 9.78
CA GLU A 46 0.99 -8.17 10.41
C GLU A 46 1.56 -6.87 10.99
N LEU A 47 1.19 -5.71 10.43
CA LEU A 47 1.67 -4.42 10.91
C LEU A 47 1.10 -4.05 12.28
N LEU A 48 -0.15 -4.48 12.56
CA LEU A 48 -0.86 -4.24 13.81
C LEU A 48 -1.49 -5.54 14.32
N SER A 49 -0.66 -6.56 14.52
CA SER A 49 -1.14 -7.83 15.07
C SER A 49 -1.53 -7.69 16.53
N THR A 50 -2.68 -8.23 16.92
CA THR A 50 -3.11 -8.28 18.33
C THR A 50 -2.19 -9.12 19.23
N ARG A 51 -1.32 -9.94 18.63
CA ARG A 51 -0.28 -10.71 19.33
C ARG A 51 1.01 -9.91 19.56
N ASP A 52 1.15 -8.78 18.91
CA ASP A 52 2.28 -7.87 19.02
C ASP A 52 1.99 -6.88 20.17
N ARG A 53 2.62 -7.09 21.33
CA ARG A 53 2.40 -6.27 22.53
C ARG A 53 2.77 -4.81 22.32
N ASP A 54 3.87 -4.54 21.61
CA ASP A 54 4.33 -3.18 21.35
C ASP A 54 3.35 -2.43 20.43
N ALA A 55 2.81 -3.14 19.42
CA ALA A 55 1.76 -2.60 18.57
C ALA A 55 0.50 -2.25 19.37
N MET A 56 0.11 -3.10 20.30
CA MET A 56 -1.08 -2.86 21.11
C MET A 56 -0.86 -1.73 22.09
N ALA A 57 0.27 -1.68 22.77
CA ALA A 57 0.66 -0.59 23.66
C ALA A 57 0.69 0.77 22.90
N SER A 58 1.25 0.78 21.69
CA SER A 58 1.28 1.97 20.83
C SER A 58 -0.12 2.49 20.48
N ILE A 59 -1.06 1.59 20.14
CA ILE A 59 -2.44 1.97 19.78
C ILE A 59 -3.25 2.42 21.01
N GLU A 60 -3.02 1.82 22.16
CA GLU A 60 -3.72 2.14 23.42
C GLU A 60 -3.16 3.38 24.12
N SER A 61 -1.96 3.80 23.75
CA SER A 61 -1.40 5.07 24.18
C SER A 61 -2.15 6.23 23.53
N ALA A 62 -2.09 7.41 24.13
CA ALA A 62 -2.60 8.63 23.53
C ALA A 62 -1.75 9.12 22.33
N PHE A 63 -0.63 8.45 22.06
CA PHE A 63 0.25 8.79 20.94
C PHE A 63 -0.27 8.23 19.62
N THR A 64 0.08 8.91 18.54
CA THR A 64 -0.31 8.50 17.20
C THR A 64 0.56 7.36 16.70
N THR A 65 -0.04 6.24 16.35
CA THR A 65 0.64 5.18 15.58
C THR A 65 0.50 5.48 14.08
N THR A 66 1.62 5.55 13.39
CA THR A 66 1.68 5.88 11.96
C THR A 66 1.99 4.63 11.14
N LEU A 67 1.19 4.39 10.10
CA LEU A 67 1.45 3.37 9.08
C LEU A 67 1.72 4.04 7.74
N VAL A 68 2.75 3.60 7.06
CA VAL A 68 3.07 4.03 5.70
C VAL A 68 3.01 2.83 4.79
N PHE A 69 2.26 2.94 3.70
CA PHE A 69 2.16 1.92 2.67
C PHE A 69 2.74 2.45 1.36
N GLU A 70 3.73 1.76 0.84
CA GLU A 70 4.25 1.97 -0.50
C GLU A 70 3.67 0.89 -1.41
N ILE A 71 2.99 1.30 -2.48
CA ILE A 71 2.23 0.44 -3.39
C ILE A 71 2.81 0.61 -4.78
N LYS A 72 3.40 -0.46 -5.35
CA LYS A 72 4.00 -0.43 -6.69
C LYS A 72 3.35 -1.47 -7.59
N LEU A 73 2.94 -1.04 -8.79
CA LEU A 73 2.42 -1.92 -9.83
C LEU A 73 3.51 -2.28 -10.83
N TYR A 74 3.59 -3.55 -11.17
CA TYR A 74 4.52 -4.09 -12.15
C TYR A 74 3.77 -4.88 -13.23
N GLN A 75 4.30 -4.86 -14.45
CA GLN A 75 3.96 -5.86 -15.45
C GLN A 75 4.83 -7.10 -15.22
N SER A 76 4.26 -8.29 -15.39
CA SER A 76 5.02 -9.54 -15.28
C SER A 76 6.18 -9.55 -16.28
N GLY A 77 7.35 -9.99 -15.81
CA GLY A 77 8.57 -9.98 -16.61
C GLY A 77 9.35 -8.67 -16.60
N THR A 78 8.86 -7.61 -15.94
CA THR A 78 9.58 -6.34 -15.82
C THR A 78 10.05 -6.09 -14.39
N SER A 79 11.19 -5.40 -14.24
CA SER A 79 11.73 -4.96 -12.95
C SER A 79 11.36 -3.51 -12.61
N ARG A 80 10.84 -2.76 -13.59
CA ARG A 80 10.45 -1.35 -13.39
C ARG A 80 8.97 -1.26 -13.05
N PRO A 81 8.58 -0.52 -12.02
CA PRO A 81 7.18 -0.28 -11.71
C PRO A 81 6.54 0.63 -12.77
N ILE A 82 5.31 0.30 -13.16
CA ILE A 82 4.46 1.15 -14.03
C ILE A 82 3.91 2.33 -13.25
N SER A 83 3.56 2.08 -11.99
CA SER A 83 3.09 3.12 -11.08
C SER A 83 3.57 2.86 -9.66
N ALA A 84 3.75 3.93 -8.91
CA ALA A 84 4.08 3.89 -7.50
C ALA A 84 3.19 4.90 -6.76
N ARG A 85 2.66 4.49 -5.60
CA ARG A 85 1.81 5.32 -4.76
C ARG A 85 2.15 5.10 -3.31
N ARG A 86 1.86 6.10 -2.50
CA ARG A 86 2.05 6.07 -1.06
C ARG A 86 0.72 6.37 -0.37
N ARG A 87 0.41 5.63 0.69
CA ARG A 87 -0.71 5.91 1.59
C ARG A 87 -0.17 6.07 3.00
N LEU A 88 -0.60 7.12 3.65
CA LEU A 88 -0.32 7.36 5.07
C LEU A 88 -1.60 7.08 5.87
N VAL A 89 -1.46 6.31 6.95
CA VAL A 89 -2.55 6.07 7.89
C VAL A 89 -2.06 6.39 9.30
N LYS A 90 -2.81 7.21 10.02
CA LYS A 90 -2.57 7.53 11.43
C LYS A 90 -3.71 6.97 12.26
N ILE A 91 -3.40 6.22 13.31
CA ILE A 91 -4.38 5.72 14.29
C ILE A 91 -4.04 6.29 15.66
N GLN A 92 -5.04 6.82 16.36
CA GLN A 92 -4.89 7.42 17.68
C GLN A 92 -6.10 7.14 18.54
N TRP A 93 -5.86 6.75 19.79
CA TRP A 93 -6.88 6.69 20.83
C TRP A 93 -7.16 8.09 21.39
N ASN A 94 -8.42 8.45 21.50
CA ASN A 94 -8.85 9.67 22.17
C ASN A 94 -9.55 9.29 23.47
N PRO A 95 -8.91 9.46 24.65
CA PRO A 95 -9.47 9.05 25.93
C PRO A 95 -10.70 9.88 26.34
N TRP A 96 -10.77 11.14 25.91
CA TRP A 96 -11.90 12.02 26.23
C TRP A 96 -13.18 11.65 25.49
N LYS A 97 -13.03 11.12 24.30
CA LYS A 97 -14.15 10.72 23.43
C LYS A 97 -14.33 9.20 23.38
N GLU A 98 -13.53 8.47 24.12
CA GLU A 98 -13.52 6.99 24.18
C GLU A 98 -13.62 6.33 22.80
N ARG A 99 -12.82 6.82 21.84
CA ARG A 99 -12.82 6.31 20.47
C ARG A 99 -11.48 6.44 19.80
N PHE A 100 -11.26 5.55 18.84
CA PHE A 100 -10.10 5.56 17.95
C PHE A 100 -10.40 6.42 16.73
N GLY A 101 -9.53 7.39 16.43
CA GLY A 101 -9.49 8.10 15.16
C GLY A 101 -8.55 7.38 14.20
N VAL A 102 -9.02 7.08 12.99
CA VAL A 102 -8.20 6.54 11.90
C VAL A 102 -8.22 7.54 10.77
N GLN A 103 -7.11 8.20 10.56
CA GLN A 103 -6.91 9.17 9.50
C GLN A 103 -6.16 8.51 8.35
N THR A 104 -6.67 8.62 7.13
CA THR A 104 -6.06 8.08 5.91
C THR A 104 -5.80 9.22 4.94
N SER A 105 -4.57 9.31 4.45
CA SER A 105 -4.16 10.30 3.44
C SER A 105 -3.60 9.60 2.21
N ASP A 106 -4.16 9.91 1.06
CA ASP A 106 -3.71 9.46 -0.24
C ASP A 106 -3.26 10.67 -1.07
N PRO A 107 -2.17 10.57 -1.83
CA PRO A 107 -1.76 11.63 -2.76
C PRO A 107 -2.89 11.98 -3.72
N GLY A 108 -3.24 13.27 -3.79
CA GLY A 108 -4.28 13.78 -4.70
C GLY A 108 -5.73 13.51 -4.29
N SER A 109 -5.98 12.82 -3.15
CA SER A 109 -7.35 12.53 -2.67
C SER A 109 -7.68 13.18 -1.33
N GLY A 110 -6.72 13.91 -0.76
CA GLY A 110 -6.85 14.55 0.54
C GLY A 110 -6.88 13.56 1.70
N THR A 111 -7.28 14.05 2.86
CA THR A 111 -7.28 13.30 4.11
C THR A 111 -8.70 12.98 4.54
N ARG A 112 -8.93 11.72 4.96
CA ARG A 112 -10.22 11.25 5.48
C ARG A 112 -10.04 10.69 6.87
N THR A 113 -10.90 11.07 7.81
CA THR A 113 -10.91 10.56 9.18
C THR A 113 -12.17 9.72 9.43
N SER A 114 -11.98 8.56 10.05
CA SER A 114 -13.05 7.68 10.50
C SER A 114 -12.88 7.41 11.99
N TYR A 115 -13.98 7.31 12.73
CA TYR A 115 -13.96 7.08 14.17
C TYR A 115 -14.58 5.74 14.53
N PHE A 116 -13.95 5.02 15.47
CA PHE A 116 -14.37 3.69 15.90
C PHE A 116 -14.39 3.61 17.44
N ARG A 117 -15.43 3.03 17.98
CA ARG A 117 -15.51 2.72 19.43
C ARG A 117 -14.64 1.51 19.78
N TYR A 118 -14.58 0.53 18.87
CA TYR A 118 -13.88 -0.72 19.11
C TYR A 118 -12.50 -0.75 18.43
N ARG A 119 -11.47 -1.12 19.20
CA ARG A 119 -10.07 -1.22 18.75
C ARG A 119 -9.90 -2.11 17.52
N ASN A 120 -10.52 -3.29 17.52
CA ASN A 120 -10.41 -4.24 16.42
C ASN A 120 -10.91 -3.67 15.09
N ARG A 121 -11.96 -2.84 15.12
CA ARG A 121 -12.48 -2.17 13.91
C ARG A 121 -11.54 -1.06 13.44
N ALA A 122 -10.96 -0.30 14.36
CA ALA A 122 -9.96 0.70 14.04
C ALA A 122 -8.70 0.07 13.42
N ILE A 123 -8.19 -1.02 14.02
CA ILE A 123 -7.07 -1.79 13.47
C ILE A 123 -7.40 -2.32 12.08
N ALA A 124 -8.55 -2.98 11.90
CA ALA A 124 -8.96 -3.51 10.61
C ALA A 124 -9.04 -2.43 9.52
N ARG A 125 -9.48 -1.22 9.89
CA ARG A 125 -9.48 -0.06 9.00
C ARG A 125 -8.07 0.43 8.69
N ALA A 126 -7.21 0.50 9.70
CA ALA A 126 -5.85 1.03 9.55
C ALA A 126 -4.95 0.13 8.68
N VAL A 127 -5.04 -1.21 8.82
CA VAL A 127 -4.24 -2.16 8.04
C VAL A 127 -4.90 -2.57 6.71
N GLY A 128 -6.10 -2.07 6.43
CA GLY A 128 -6.85 -2.35 5.21
C GLY A 128 -6.55 -1.34 4.12
N LEU A 129 -6.00 -1.80 3.01
CA LEU A 129 -5.95 -1.05 1.76
C LEU A 129 -7.23 -1.37 0.99
N ASP A 130 -8.28 -0.60 1.22
CA ASP A 130 -9.56 -0.80 0.54
C ASP A 130 -9.73 0.17 -0.61
N ARG A 131 -9.95 -0.38 -1.81
CA ARG A 131 -10.17 0.34 -3.07
C ARG A 131 -9.11 1.42 -3.33
N VAL A 132 -7.84 1.07 -3.12
CA VAL A 132 -6.72 1.98 -3.39
C VAL A 132 -6.48 2.05 -4.89
N LEU A 133 -6.37 3.26 -5.42
CA LEU A 133 -5.99 3.48 -6.81
C LEU A 133 -4.58 2.94 -7.05
N VAL A 134 -4.44 2.00 -7.99
CA VAL A 134 -3.15 1.40 -8.37
C VAL A 134 -2.61 2.04 -9.65
N ALA A 135 -3.45 2.17 -10.65
CA ALA A 135 -3.09 2.79 -11.93
C ALA A 135 -4.32 3.31 -12.67
N LYS A 136 -4.09 4.15 -13.66
CA LYS A 136 -5.09 4.47 -14.70
C LYS A 136 -5.11 3.35 -15.73
N THR A 137 -6.28 2.99 -16.23
CA THR A 137 -6.43 1.93 -17.26
C THR A 137 -5.72 2.30 -18.56
N SER A 138 -5.63 3.60 -18.87
CA SER A 138 -4.91 4.14 -20.05
C SER A 138 -3.40 3.85 -20.02
N THR A 139 -2.82 3.59 -18.85
CA THR A 139 -1.38 3.26 -18.71
C THR A 139 -1.11 1.76 -18.81
N LEU A 140 -2.16 0.95 -18.96
CA LEU A 140 -2.08 -0.51 -18.95
C LEU A 140 -2.53 -1.10 -20.29
N ARG A 141 -1.83 -2.14 -20.73
CA ARG A 141 -2.25 -2.92 -21.89
C ARG A 141 -3.36 -3.89 -21.50
N ARG A 142 -4.35 -4.04 -22.36
CA ARG A 142 -5.44 -5.02 -22.21
C ARG A 142 -5.05 -6.37 -22.81
N GLY A 143 -5.69 -7.43 -22.36
CA GLY A 143 -5.47 -8.78 -22.86
C GLY A 143 -4.69 -9.68 -21.91
N ARG A 144 -4.82 -10.99 -22.14
CA ARG A 144 -4.22 -12.03 -21.27
C ARG A 144 -2.69 -12.06 -21.33
N ASP A 145 -2.09 -11.56 -22.39
CA ASP A 145 -0.64 -11.52 -22.57
C ASP A 145 0.03 -10.45 -21.72
N SER A 146 -0.75 -9.53 -21.18
CA SER A 146 -0.28 -8.46 -20.31
C SER A 146 -0.80 -8.67 -18.88
N THR A 147 -0.03 -9.39 -18.07
CA THR A 147 -0.37 -9.64 -16.67
C THR A 147 0.36 -8.69 -15.74
N TYR A 148 -0.28 -8.34 -14.64
CA TYR A 148 0.19 -7.36 -13.67
C TYR A 148 0.13 -7.90 -12.26
N PHE A 149 1.06 -7.45 -11.41
CA PHE A 149 1.03 -7.70 -9.97
C PHE A 149 1.41 -6.44 -9.21
N VAL A 150 1.02 -6.39 -7.95
CA VAL A 150 1.34 -5.27 -7.06
C VAL A 150 2.25 -5.76 -5.94
N THR A 151 3.27 -4.97 -5.61
CA THR A 151 4.00 -5.11 -4.34
C THR A 151 3.52 -4.05 -3.38
N VAL A 152 3.39 -4.41 -2.12
CA VAL A 152 3.05 -3.48 -1.05
C VAL A 152 4.07 -3.65 0.07
N VAL A 153 4.74 -2.55 0.41
CA VAL A 153 5.60 -2.45 1.59
C VAL A 153 4.87 -1.60 2.61
N GLY A 154 4.58 -2.18 3.76
CA GLY A 154 3.98 -1.49 4.90
C GLY A 154 5.01 -1.28 6.00
N GLN A 155 5.03 -0.10 6.62
CA GLN A 155 5.89 0.25 7.73
C GLN A 155 5.05 0.81 8.88
N ARG A 156 5.35 0.41 10.12
CA ARG A 156 4.79 0.98 11.34
C ARG A 156 5.82 1.90 11.99
N ASN A 157 5.39 3.11 12.34
CA ASN A 157 6.19 4.15 12.99
C ASN A 157 7.58 4.31 12.36
N PRO A 158 7.67 4.57 11.04
CA PRO A 158 8.97 4.82 10.42
C PRO A 158 9.56 6.13 10.96
N ILE A 159 10.83 6.10 11.37
CA ILE A 159 11.51 7.25 11.97
C ILE A 159 11.50 8.47 11.03
N THR A 160 11.61 8.24 9.74
CA THR A 160 11.66 9.32 8.73
C THR A 160 10.28 9.86 8.34
N ALA A 161 9.18 9.19 8.65
CA ALA A 161 7.85 9.69 8.31
C ALA A 161 7.47 10.96 9.09
N ALA A 162 8.07 11.18 10.25
CA ALA A 162 7.88 12.38 11.06
C ALA A 162 8.66 13.61 10.52
N LEU A 163 9.65 13.38 9.65
CA LEU A 163 10.54 14.42 9.11
C LEU A 163 10.18 14.82 7.67
N LEU A 164 9.21 14.14 7.05
CA LEU A 164 8.75 14.55 5.73
C LEU A 164 7.75 15.68 5.91
N PRO A 165 8.07 16.91 5.45
CA PRO A 165 7.08 17.97 5.44
C PRO A 165 5.83 17.49 4.71
N GLU A 166 4.68 17.93 5.18
CA GLU A 166 3.35 17.63 4.62
C GLU A 166 3.23 18.06 3.15
N GLU A 167 4.23 18.76 2.63
CA GLU A 167 4.37 19.36 1.31
C GLU A 167 5.41 18.71 0.40
N VAL A 168 5.54 17.40 0.38
CA VAL A 168 5.94 16.82 -0.91
C VAL A 168 4.66 16.62 -1.73
N VAL A 169 3.97 17.71 -1.99
CA VAL A 169 3.16 17.88 -3.18
C VAL A 169 4.11 17.59 -4.32
N VAL A 170 3.98 16.42 -4.94
CA VAL A 170 4.54 16.20 -6.28
C VAL A 170 3.89 17.27 -7.13
N GLY A 171 4.64 18.36 -7.37
CA GLY A 171 4.22 19.46 -8.20
C GLY A 171 3.72 18.90 -9.52
N GLN A 172 2.70 19.53 -10.06
CA GLN A 172 2.27 19.41 -11.45
C GLN A 172 3.45 19.75 -12.35
N GLY A 173 4.39 18.83 -12.51
CA GLY A 173 5.49 18.85 -13.48
C GLY A 173 5.13 17.93 -14.61
N GLN A 174 4.75 18.47 -15.75
CA GLN A 174 4.76 17.78 -17.03
C GLN A 174 6.16 17.21 -17.24
N GLY A 175 6.28 15.91 -17.42
CA GLY A 175 7.43 15.26 -18.00
C GLY A 175 8.39 14.61 -17.01
N ASN A 176 8.54 13.30 -17.13
CA ASN A 176 9.68 12.45 -16.71
C ASN A 176 10.08 12.33 -15.24
N ASP A 177 9.30 12.73 -14.27
CA ASP A 177 9.66 12.66 -12.85
C ASP A 177 9.53 11.27 -12.18
N LEU A 178 9.20 10.23 -12.94
CA LEU A 178 9.31 8.84 -12.45
C LEU A 178 10.75 8.48 -12.07
N SER A 179 11.76 9.11 -12.68
CA SER A 179 13.17 8.88 -12.36
C SER A 179 13.59 9.52 -11.04
N ALA A 180 13.11 10.74 -10.76
CA ALA A 180 13.34 11.42 -9.49
C ALA A 180 12.62 10.70 -8.35
N PHE A 181 11.37 10.31 -8.58
CA PHE A 181 10.57 9.53 -7.63
C PHE A 181 11.17 8.13 -7.42
N SER A 182 11.64 7.43 -8.48
CA SER A 182 12.32 6.15 -8.37
C SER A 182 13.68 6.26 -7.68
N ARG A 183 14.42 7.35 -7.87
CA ARG A 183 15.67 7.61 -7.16
C ARG A 183 15.41 7.88 -5.68
N TRP A 184 14.39 8.61 -5.36
CA TRP A 184 13.96 8.88 -3.99
C TRP A 184 13.47 7.61 -3.27
N ILE A 185 12.69 6.77 -3.94
CA ILE A 185 12.26 5.45 -3.47
C ILE A 185 13.44 4.46 -3.38
N GLY A 186 14.40 4.54 -4.30
CA GLY A 186 15.63 3.73 -4.28
C GLY A 186 16.49 4.02 -3.05
N ILE A 187 16.52 5.26 -2.56
CA ILE A 187 17.15 5.65 -1.31
C ILE A 187 16.43 5.02 -0.11
N PHE A 188 15.09 4.94 -0.12
CA PHE A 188 14.32 4.29 0.95
C PHE A 188 14.46 2.77 1.02
N ILE A 189 14.83 2.11 -0.08
CA ILE A 189 15.03 0.65 -0.09
C ILE A 189 16.47 0.30 0.30
N ARG A 190 17.45 1.18 0.05
CA ARG A 190 18.85 0.93 0.39
C ARG A 190 19.20 1.28 1.85
N ASP A 191 18.60 2.35 2.37
CA ASP A 191 18.68 2.72 3.79
C ASP A 191 17.26 2.74 4.33
N THR A 192 16.70 1.56 4.66
CA THR A 192 15.39 1.47 5.28
C THR A 192 15.46 2.23 6.59
N PRO A 193 14.84 3.40 6.73
CA PRO A 193 14.82 4.09 8.00
C PRO A 193 14.24 3.14 9.02
N ALA A 194 14.87 3.04 10.17
CA ALA A 194 14.47 2.14 11.22
C ALA A 194 12.97 2.36 11.51
N ALA A 195 12.14 1.42 11.08
CA ALA A 195 10.74 1.36 11.44
C ALA A 195 10.57 0.33 12.55
N GLU A 196 9.62 0.53 13.45
CA GLU A 196 9.33 -0.48 14.47
C GLU A 196 8.97 -1.84 13.83
N LYS A 197 8.34 -1.80 12.69
CA LYS A 197 8.00 -2.99 11.91
C LYS A 197 7.88 -2.67 10.43
N THR A 198 8.45 -3.55 9.62
CA THR A 198 8.28 -3.55 8.16
C THR A 198 7.68 -4.88 7.71
N PHE A 199 6.76 -4.86 6.78
CA PHE A 199 6.15 -6.03 6.20
C PHE A 199 5.90 -5.83 4.71
N ALA A 200 6.37 -6.76 3.89
CA ALA A 200 6.28 -6.65 2.43
C ALA A 200 5.55 -7.85 1.83
N ILE A 201 4.70 -7.58 0.85
CA ILE A 201 3.96 -8.59 0.11
C ILE A 201 4.04 -8.38 -1.40
N ARG A 202 3.81 -9.49 -2.13
CA ARG A 202 3.47 -9.49 -3.55
C ARG A 202 2.06 -10.04 -3.71
N THR A 203 1.22 -9.37 -4.49
CA THR A 203 -0.14 -9.84 -4.73
C THR A 203 -0.17 -11.07 -5.65
N THR A 204 -1.06 -11.99 -5.35
CA THR A 204 -1.35 -13.20 -6.14
C THR A 204 -2.88 -13.39 -6.23
N PRO A 205 -3.36 -13.98 -7.32
CA PRO A 205 -2.67 -14.16 -8.60
C PRO A 205 -2.39 -12.83 -9.30
N ALA A 206 -1.53 -12.84 -10.32
CA ALA A 206 -1.42 -11.71 -11.23
C ALA A 206 -2.75 -11.49 -11.94
N PHE A 207 -3.09 -10.24 -12.24
CA PHE A 207 -4.34 -9.89 -12.93
C PHE A 207 -4.06 -9.35 -14.34
N TYR A 208 -5.08 -9.31 -15.16
CA TYR A 208 -5.06 -8.66 -16.48
C TYR A 208 -6.36 -7.88 -16.72
N LEU A 209 -6.31 -6.88 -17.60
CA LEU A 209 -7.49 -6.14 -18.01
C LEU A 209 -8.18 -6.87 -19.17
N VAL A 210 -9.48 -7.08 -19.03
CA VAL A 210 -10.28 -7.66 -20.10
C VAL A 210 -10.40 -6.66 -21.26
N PRO A 211 -10.28 -7.11 -22.54
CA PRO A 211 -10.44 -6.27 -23.74
C PRO A 211 -11.72 -5.45 -23.77
#